data_cecb6662f3884b43f8d5c756dc09346d
#
_entry.id   cecb6662f3884b43f8d5c756dc09346d
#
_cell.length_a   1.000
_cell.length_b   1.000
_cell.length_c   1.000
_cell.angle_alpha   90.00
_cell.angle_beta   90.00
_cell.angle_gamma   90.00
#
_symmetry.space_group_name_H-M   'P 1'
#
loop_
_entity.id
_entity.type
_entity.pdbx_description
1 polymer ?
#
loop_
_entity_poly.entity_id
_entity_poly.type
_entity_poly.pdbx_seq_one_letter_code
_entity_poly.pdbx_strand_id
1 'polypeptide(L)'
;MVEKFNHLRIEDNGNYVICYLSNPPTHTLTSSGVNEIHTFLDQIEKRDDLRVLAFTGDGENVFIKHYEVGELANTAERNLETKRDKQDPEELHAFHTMLLRLRDLDAIVVAGINGNTAGGGCEFSLGCDLRIMADGNFLIGLPETSVGILPGGGGTQRLSRLIGSSRALDLILHAQLVSPKEAFDLGIINKLVSEASFKQELISYCEDLSNRAPIALQQVKKIIHQGLEMTLEESLLVEQKAFDVTMNSKDAARAMRALLNTQENIEDVSEFKWEGE
;
A
#
# COMPACT_ATOMS: atom_id res chain seq x y z
N MET A 1 14.78 22.53 3.48
CA MET A 1 15.85 21.54 3.75
C MET A 1 15.20 20.18 3.66
N VAL A 2 15.67 19.33 2.77
CA VAL A 2 15.20 17.95 2.70
C VAL A 2 15.69 17.25 3.97
N GLU A 3 14.78 16.82 4.80
CA GLU A 3 15.10 16.06 6.01
C GLU A 3 15.84 14.78 5.60
N LYS A 4 16.96 14.50 6.24
CA LYS A 4 17.79 13.34 5.87
C LYS A 4 17.28 12.12 6.63
N PHE A 5 16.63 11.23 5.93
CA PHE A 5 16.21 9.94 6.46
C PHE A 5 17.37 8.92 6.47
N ASN A 6 17.35 8.01 7.42
CA ASN A 6 18.29 6.89 7.49
C ASN A 6 17.73 5.63 6.82
N HIS A 7 16.39 5.47 6.88
CA HIS A 7 15.68 4.30 6.39
C HIS A 7 14.93 4.55 5.07
N LEU A 8 14.93 5.79 4.57
CA LEU A 8 14.19 6.17 3.37
C LEU A 8 15.10 6.89 2.38
N ARG A 9 15.03 6.51 1.12
CA ARG A 9 15.56 7.26 -0.02
C ARG A 9 14.40 7.64 -0.93
N ILE A 10 14.28 8.90 -1.27
CA ILE A 10 13.13 9.46 -1.97
C ILE A 10 13.55 9.87 -3.38
N GLU A 11 12.81 9.41 -4.38
CA GLU A 11 12.87 9.90 -5.76
C GLU A 11 11.54 10.63 -6.06
N ASP A 12 11.60 11.97 -6.15
CA ASP A 12 10.45 12.82 -6.43
C ASP A 12 10.41 13.15 -7.92
N ASN A 13 9.34 12.72 -8.59
CA ASN A 13 9.11 12.92 -10.02
C ASN A 13 7.94 13.88 -10.28
N GLY A 14 7.62 14.76 -9.33
CA GLY A 14 6.49 15.69 -9.42
C GLY A 14 5.19 15.01 -9.01
N ASN A 15 4.35 14.59 -9.94
CA ASN A 15 3.06 13.99 -9.65
C ASN A 15 3.11 12.55 -9.11
N TYR A 16 4.28 11.91 -9.10
CA TYR A 16 4.50 10.66 -8.37
C TYR A 16 5.84 10.65 -7.63
N VAL A 17 5.88 9.95 -6.51
CA VAL A 17 7.05 9.78 -5.66
C VAL A 17 7.32 8.30 -5.46
N ILE A 18 8.60 7.89 -5.56
CA ILE A 18 9.04 6.55 -5.19
C ILE A 18 9.88 6.64 -3.93
N CYS A 19 9.43 6.00 -2.87
CA CYS A 19 10.12 5.87 -1.61
C CYS A 19 10.79 4.50 -1.52
N TYR A 20 12.11 4.47 -1.48
CA TYR A 20 12.91 3.27 -1.29
C TYR A 20 13.13 3.02 0.18
N LEU A 21 12.74 1.85 0.64
CA LEU A 21 12.88 1.41 2.02
C LEU A 21 14.25 0.76 2.20
N SER A 22 15.05 1.27 3.14
CA SER A 22 16.45 0.87 3.31
C SER A 22 16.78 0.62 4.77
N ASN A 23 17.28 -0.55 5.10
CA ASN A 23 17.83 -0.89 6.42
C ASN A 23 18.90 -2.00 6.29
N PRO A 24 20.02 -1.72 5.60
CA PRO A 24 21.05 -2.72 5.42
C PRO A 24 21.77 -3.02 6.75
N PRO A 25 22.27 -4.25 7.00
CA PRO A 25 22.19 -5.39 6.08
C PRO A 25 20.92 -6.23 6.25
N THR A 26 20.06 -5.92 7.20
CA THR A 26 18.91 -6.77 7.58
C THR A 26 17.71 -6.60 6.67
N HIS A 27 17.52 -5.39 6.11
CA HIS A 27 16.34 -5.01 5.32
C HIS A 27 15.01 -5.25 6.05
N THR A 28 15.05 -5.12 7.38
CA THR A 28 13.89 -5.23 8.26
C THR A 28 13.23 -3.87 8.48
N LEU A 29 11.94 -3.86 8.78
CA LEU A 29 11.25 -2.68 9.26
C LEU A 29 11.41 -2.58 10.79
N THR A 30 11.81 -1.44 11.28
CA THR A 30 12.03 -1.15 12.70
C THR A 30 11.07 -0.08 13.20
N SER A 31 10.96 0.08 14.53
CA SER A 31 10.25 1.23 15.13
C SER A 31 10.79 2.57 14.63
N SER A 32 12.11 2.69 14.44
CA SER A 32 12.74 3.89 13.88
C SER A 32 12.30 4.12 12.43
N GLY A 33 12.30 3.07 11.60
CA GLY A 33 11.83 3.15 10.21
C GLY A 33 10.36 3.54 10.11
N VAL A 34 9.50 3.02 10.99
CA VAL A 34 8.09 3.42 11.07
C VAL A 34 7.95 4.91 11.40
N ASN A 35 8.74 5.42 12.35
CA ASN A 35 8.72 6.83 12.72
C ASN A 35 9.21 7.74 11.58
N GLU A 36 10.23 7.31 10.83
CA GLU A 36 10.68 8.05 9.63
C GLU A 36 9.60 8.08 8.55
N ILE A 37 8.86 6.97 8.35
CA ILE A 37 7.72 6.95 7.42
C ILE A 37 6.63 7.93 7.89
N HIS A 38 6.32 8.00 9.19
CA HIS A 38 5.39 9.00 9.73
C HIS A 38 5.85 10.43 9.41
N THR A 39 7.13 10.74 9.66
CA THR A 39 7.72 12.04 9.35
C THR A 39 7.66 12.36 7.85
N PHE A 40 7.91 11.37 7.00
CA PHE A 40 7.77 11.50 5.55
C PHE A 40 6.32 11.76 5.14
N LEU A 41 5.36 11.05 5.74
CA LEU A 41 3.94 11.27 5.48
C LEU A 41 3.47 12.67 5.88
N ASP A 42 4.05 13.29 6.93
CA ASP A 42 3.76 14.69 7.31
C ASP A 42 4.12 15.69 6.20
N GLN A 43 5.06 15.32 5.32
CA GLN A 43 5.43 16.13 4.15
C GLN A 43 4.54 15.81 2.95
N ILE A 44 4.26 14.53 2.74
CA ILE A 44 3.44 14.02 1.62
C ILE A 44 1.99 14.50 1.70
N GLU A 45 1.40 14.49 2.89
CA GLU A 45 0.00 14.92 3.12
C GLU A 45 -0.25 16.42 2.81
N LYS A 46 0.81 17.20 2.65
CA LYS A 46 0.73 18.62 2.27
C LYS A 46 0.83 18.85 0.76
N ARG A 47 0.96 17.78 -0.01
CA ARG A 47 1.18 17.82 -1.46
C ARG A 47 -0.15 17.69 -2.22
N ASP A 48 -0.67 18.78 -2.74
CA ASP A 48 -1.87 18.79 -3.58
C ASP A 48 -1.60 18.28 -5.01
N ASP A 49 -0.33 18.27 -5.44
CA ASP A 49 0.11 17.82 -6.76
C ASP A 49 0.39 16.32 -6.84
N LEU A 50 0.52 15.63 -5.70
CA LEU A 50 0.87 14.21 -5.65
C LEU A 50 -0.31 13.33 -6.03
N ARG A 51 -0.10 12.43 -6.98
CA ARG A 51 -1.12 11.48 -7.48
C ARG A 51 -0.80 10.03 -7.13
N VAL A 52 0.50 9.69 -7.06
CA VAL A 52 0.95 8.33 -6.72
C VAL A 52 2.12 8.38 -5.74
N LEU A 53 2.04 7.56 -4.69
CA LEU A 53 3.13 7.27 -3.77
C LEU A 53 3.47 5.78 -3.87
N ALA A 54 4.65 5.45 -4.37
CA ALA A 54 5.12 4.08 -4.42
C ALA A 54 6.18 3.82 -3.35
N PHE A 55 6.12 2.64 -2.72
CA PHE A 55 7.17 2.13 -1.85
C PHE A 55 7.82 0.91 -2.49
N THR A 56 9.15 0.82 -2.46
CA THR A 56 9.89 -0.35 -2.90
C THR A 56 11.13 -0.56 -2.03
N GLY A 57 11.75 -1.74 -2.07
CA GLY A 57 12.99 -2.00 -1.35
C GLY A 57 14.19 -1.38 -2.06
N ASP A 58 15.13 -0.82 -1.27
CA ASP A 58 16.42 -0.30 -1.78
C ASP A 58 17.49 -1.42 -1.88
N GLY A 59 17.21 -2.61 -1.34
CA GLY A 59 18.04 -3.79 -1.46
C GLY A 59 17.72 -4.63 -2.70
N GLU A 60 18.70 -5.41 -3.15
CA GLU A 60 18.48 -6.41 -4.20
C GLU A 60 17.63 -7.56 -3.66
N ASN A 61 16.59 -7.96 -4.40
CA ASN A 61 15.77 -9.14 -4.14
C ASN A 61 15.04 -9.16 -2.78
N VAL A 62 14.83 -7.99 -2.20
CA VAL A 62 14.11 -7.82 -0.94
C VAL A 62 13.31 -6.52 -0.94
N PHE A 63 12.03 -6.60 -0.55
CA PHE A 63 11.18 -5.43 -0.29
C PHE A 63 11.35 -4.96 1.16
N ILE A 64 10.66 -5.58 2.09
CA ILE A 64 10.88 -5.53 3.54
C ILE A 64 10.93 -6.98 3.98
N LYS A 65 12.08 -7.43 4.49
CA LYS A 65 12.24 -8.84 4.86
C LYS A 65 11.19 -9.30 5.88
N HIS A 66 11.05 -8.56 6.98
CA HIS A 66 10.03 -8.67 8.02
C HIS A 66 10.16 -7.48 8.98
N TYR A 67 9.30 -7.39 10.00
CA TYR A 67 9.53 -6.47 11.13
C TYR A 67 10.69 -7.01 11.98
N GLU A 68 11.45 -6.11 12.63
CA GLU A 68 12.64 -6.49 13.40
C GLU A 68 12.29 -7.41 14.59
N VAL A 69 12.66 -8.67 14.48
CA VAL A 69 12.31 -9.72 15.46
C VAL A 69 12.94 -9.45 16.83
N GLY A 70 14.12 -8.83 16.87
CA GLY A 70 14.78 -8.44 18.12
C GLY A 70 13.96 -7.44 18.94
N GLU A 71 13.30 -6.45 18.28
CA GLU A 71 12.41 -5.53 18.97
C GLU A 71 11.17 -6.24 19.52
N LEU A 72 10.62 -7.22 18.79
CA LEU A 72 9.47 -8.01 19.24
C LEU A 72 9.83 -8.91 20.42
N ALA A 73 10.98 -9.61 20.36
CA ALA A 73 11.47 -10.46 21.44
C ALA A 73 11.68 -9.67 22.74
N ASN A 74 12.39 -8.53 22.67
CA ASN A 74 12.61 -7.63 23.79
C ASN A 74 11.28 -7.15 24.40
N THR A 75 10.28 -6.91 23.56
CA THR A 75 8.94 -6.50 24.03
C THR A 75 8.22 -7.64 24.73
N ALA A 76 8.30 -8.86 24.21
CA ALA A 76 7.70 -10.04 24.82
C ALA A 76 8.34 -10.34 26.19
N GLU A 77 9.67 -10.31 26.30
CA GLU A 77 10.42 -10.50 27.55
C GLU A 77 10.03 -9.47 28.60
N ARG A 78 10.02 -8.18 28.26
CA ARG A 78 9.59 -7.10 29.14
C ARG A 78 8.15 -7.26 29.62
N ASN A 79 7.24 -7.72 28.77
CA ASN A 79 5.84 -7.95 29.14
C ASN A 79 5.71 -9.08 30.17
N LEU A 80 6.56 -10.14 30.06
CA LEU A 80 6.62 -11.22 31.05
C LEU A 80 7.17 -10.73 32.39
N GLU A 81 8.24 -9.93 32.41
CA GLU A 81 8.85 -9.40 33.62
C GLU A 81 7.93 -8.44 34.35
N THR A 82 7.27 -7.55 33.64
CA THR A 82 6.41 -6.53 34.27
C THR A 82 5.03 -7.04 34.63
N LYS A 83 4.72 -8.32 34.31
CA LYS A 83 3.37 -8.91 34.51
C LYS A 83 2.28 -7.94 34.03
N ARG A 84 2.54 -7.30 32.88
CA ARG A 84 1.65 -6.28 32.35
C ARG A 84 0.23 -6.83 32.32
N ASP A 85 -0.65 -6.22 33.10
CA ASP A 85 -2.07 -6.53 33.07
C ASP A 85 -2.54 -6.45 31.61
N LYS A 86 -3.32 -7.43 31.20
CA LYS A 86 -3.93 -7.46 29.86
C LYS A 86 -5.04 -6.41 29.81
N GLN A 87 -4.64 -5.13 29.83
CA GLN A 87 -5.58 -4.05 29.56
C GLN A 87 -5.87 -4.05 28.06
N ASP A 88 -7.12 -3.85 27.71
CA ASP A 88 -7.51 -3.64 26.34
C ASP A 88 -6.76 -2.43 25.78
N PRO A 89 -6.22 -2.51 24.56
CA PRO A 89 -5.52 -1.38 23.97
C PRO A 89 -6.51 -0.23 23.75
N GLU A 90 -6.21 0.93 24.31
CA GLU A 90 -7.02 2.14 24.14
C GLU A 90 -6.68 2.84 22.80
N GLU A 91 -5.46 2.63 22.29
CA GLU A 91 -4.96 3.28 21.07
C GLU A 91 -4.26 2.28 20.15
N LEU A 92 -4.32 2.57 18.86
CA LEU A 92 -3.56 1.83 17.85
C LEU A 92 -2.08 2.17 17.94
N HIS A 93 -1.21 1.17 17.82
CA HIS A 93 0.23 1.43 17.78
C HIS A 93 0.67 2.07 16.47
N ALA A 94 1.87 2.66 16.45
CA ALA A 94 2.39 3.47 15.35
C ALA A 94 2.35 2.78 13.97
N PHE A 95 2.58 1.48 13.91
CA PHE A 95 2.51 0.74 12.64
C PHE A 95 1.08 0.72 12.07
N HIS A 96 0.05 0.52 12.90
CA HIS A 96 -1.33 0.59 12.44
C HIS A 96 -1.73 1.98 11.98
N THR A 97 -1.38 3.01 12.77
CA THR A 97 -1.70 4.40 12.42
C THR A 97 -0.99 4.84 11.13
N MET A 98 0.24 4.39 10.91
CA MET A 98 0.95 4.60 9.65
C MET A 98 0.19 4.02 8.45
N LEU A 99 -0.26 2.76 8.54
CA LEU A 99 -0.99 2.10 7.44
C LEU A 99 -2.38 2.72 7.22
N LEU A 100 -3.02 3.25 8.26
CA LEU A 100 -4.26 4.02 8.11
C LEU A 100 -4.01 5.35 7.40
N ARG A 101 -2.91 6.05 7.71
CA ARG A 101 -2.52 7.27 6.99
C ARG A 101 -2.30 7.00 5.51
N LEU A 102 -1.64 5.87 5.13
CA LEU A 102 -1.48 5.46 3.72
C LEU A 102 -2.84 5.24 3.03
N ARG A 103 -3.78 4.61 3.72
CA ARG A 103 -5.15 4.42 3.22
C ARG A 103 -5.87 5.75 2.98
N ASP A 104 -5.69 6.69 3.90
CA ASP A 104 -6.44 7.95 3.91
C ASP A 104 -5.78 9.05 3.05
N LEU A 105 -4.58 8.81 2.48
CA LEU A 105 -3.96 9.71 1.50
C LEU A 105 -4.83 9.87 0.25
N ASP A 106 -4.89 11.09 -0.29
CA ASP A 106 -5.53 11.35 -1.59
C ASP A 106 -4.76 10.72 -2.77
N ALA A 107 -3.44 10.52 -2.64
CA ALA A 107 -2.63 9.80 -3.62
C ALA A 107 -2.88 8.30 -3.58
N ILE A 108 -2.77 7.63 -4.73
CA ILE A 108 -2.79 6.17 -4.81
C ILE A 108 -1.46 5.62 -4.27
N VAL A 109 -1.54 4.69 -3.33
CA VAL A 109 -0.35 4.09 -2.70
C VAL A 109 -0.06 2.72 -3.31
N VAL A 110 1.16 2.56 -3.83
CA VAL A 110 1.61 1.34 -4.52
C VAL A 110 2.74 0.67 -3.75
N ALA A 111 2.61 -0.61 -3.46
CA ALA A 111 3.73 -1.44 -3.01
C ALA A 111 4.39 -2.08 -4.24
N GLY A 112 5.62 -1.65 -4.55
CA GLY A 112 6.50 -2.25 -5.54
C GLY A 112 7.38 -3.31 -4.87
N ILE A 113 6.94 -4.56 -4.90
CA ILE A 113 7.58 -5.68 -4.19
C ILE A 113 8.67 -6.26 -5.08
N ASN A 114 9.91 -5.81 -4.88
CA ASN A 114 11.06 -6.17 -5.69
C ASN A 114 11.76 -7.48 -5.26
N GLY A 115 11.20 -8.21 -4.29
CA GLY A 115 11.78 -9.45 -3.79
C GLY A 115 11.04 -10.02 -2.59
N ASN A 116 11.78 -10.75 -1.74
CA ASN A 116 11.21 -11.39 -0.56
C ASN A 116 10.56 -10.39 0.40
N THR A 117 9.40 -10.79 0.95
CA THR A 117 8.71 -10.03 1.99
C THR A 117 7.85 -10.95 2.85
N ALA A 118 7.95 -10.85 4.16
CA ALA A 118 7.19 -11.68 5.09
C ALA A 118 6.75 -10.87 6.32
N GLY A 119 5.78 -11.39 7.06
CA GLY A 119 5.33 -10.76 8.31
C GLY A 119 5.03 -9.29 8.15
N GLY A 120 5.64 -8.43 8.98
CA GLY A 120 5.45 -6.98 8.93
C GLY A 120 5.70 -6.35 7.56
N GLY A 121 6.55 -6.92 6.71
CA GLY A 121 6.76 -6.47 5.34
C GLY A 121 5.57 -6.80 4.43
N CYS A 122 5.01 -8.00 4.57
CA CYS A 122 3.77 -8.38 3.90
C CYS A 122 2.62 -7.49 4.39
N GLU A 123 2.50 -7.27 5.71
CA GLU A 123 1.47 -6.40 6.31
C GLU A 123 1.56 -4.95 5.82
N PHE A 124 2.79 -4.42 5.65
CA PHE A 124 3.00 -3.12 5.03
C PHE A 124 2.45 -3.09 3.60
N SER A 125 2.77 -4.10 2.79
CA SER A 125 2.30 -4.19 1.40
C SER A 125 0.77 -4.29 1.33
N LEU A 126 0.13 -5.02 2.25
CA LEU A 126 -1.32 -5.13 2.38
C LEU A 126 -1.99 -3.81 2.84
N GLY A 127 -1.23 -2.90 3.44
CA GLY A 127 -1.67 -1.55 3.80
C GLY A 127 -1.66 -0.56 2.64
N CYS A 128 -1.00 -0.88 1.52
CA CYS A 128 -1.02 -0.10 0.29
C CYS A 128 -2.28 -0.40 -0.53
N ASP A 129 -2.68 0.51 -1.42
CA ASP A 129 -3.86 0.30 -2.28
C ASP A 129 -3.60 -0.80 -3.31
N LEU A 130 -2.45 -0.75 -3.97
CA LEU A 130 -2.08 -1.67 -5.04
C LEU A 130 -0.71 -2.31 -4.77
N ARG A 131 -0.50 -3.51 -5.31
CA ARG A 131 0.73 -4.31 -5.19
C ARG A 131 1.17 -4.81 -6.55
N ILE A 132 2.39 -4.43 -6.97
CA ILE A 132 3.09 -5.00 -8.12
C ILE A 132 4.30 -5.77 -7.61
N MET A 133 4.53 -7.00 -8.08
CA MET A 133 5.61 -7.86 -7.57
C MET A 133 6.47 -8.41 -8.70
N ALA A 134 7.76 -8.49 -8.45
CA ALA A 134 8.72 -9.15 -9.33
C ALA A 134 8.48 -10.66 -9.35
N ASP A 135 8.50 -11.24 -10.56
CA ASP A 135 8.45 -12.70 -10.80
C ASP A 135 9.86 -13.27 -10.71
N GLY A 136 10.18 -13.85 -9.58
CA GLY A 136 11.48 -14.44 -9.28
C GLY A 136 11.37 -15.52 -8.21
N ASN A 137 12.50 -16.02 -7.74
CA ASN A 137 12.54 -16.99 -6.65
C ASN A 137 12.32 -16.29 -5.29
N PHE A 138 11.16 -15.70 -5.12
CA PHE A 138 10.77 -14.91 -3.96
C PHE A 138 9.59 -15.52 -3.24
N LEU A 139 9.40 -15.08 -1.99
CA LEU A 139 8.28 -15.50 -1.14
C LEU A 139 7.60 -14.29 -0.48
N ILE A 140 6.28 -14.39 -0.34
CA ILE A 140 5.43 -13.43 0.38
C ILE A 140 4.47 -14.18 1.30
N GLY A 141 4.18 -13.65 2.50
CA GLY A 141 3.18 -14.21 3.40
C GLY A 141 3.32 -13.77 4.85
N LEU A 142 2.54 -14.42 5.71
CA LEU A 142 2.40 -14.09 7.13
C LEU A 142 2.79 -15.31 8.00
N PRO A 143 4.10 -15.54 8.26
CA PRO A 143 4.58 -16.75 8.93
C PRO A 143 4.62 -16.65 10.46
N GLU A 144 3.97 -15.67 11.08
CA GLU A 144 4.09 -15.31 12.50
C GLU A 144 3.73 -16.46 13.45
N THR A 145 2.81 -17.34 13.07
CA THR A 145 2.40 -18.49 13.89
C THR A 145 3.55 -19.48 14.11
N SER A 146 4.54 -19.51 13.22
CA SER A 146 5.74 -20.33 13.38
C SER A 146 6.65 -19.92 14.54
N VAL A 147 6.48 -18.67 15.02
CA VAL A 147 7.22 -18.12 16.16
C VAL A 147 6.31 -17.78 17.35
N GLY A 148 5.07 -18.29 17.35
CA GLY A 148 4.15 -18.22 18.48
C GLY A 148 3.41 -16.90 18.63
N ILE A 149 3.37 -16.05 17.61
CA ILE A 149 2.59 -14.81 17.59
C ILE A 149 1.61 -14.80 16.41
N LEU A 150 0.71 -13.84 16.39
CA LEU A 150 -0.15 -13.58 15.24
C LEU A 150 0.43 -12.42 14.39
N PRO A 151 0.03 -12.26 13.12
CA PRO A 151 0.31 -11.04 12.34
C PRO A 151 -0.28 -9.81 13.02
N GLY A 152 0.59 -9.06 13.71
CA GLY A 152 0.19 -7.95 14.60
C GLY A 152 0.10 -6.59 13.94
N GLY A 153 0.52 -6.45 12.69
CA GLY A 153 0.45 -5.20 11.90
C GLY A 153 -0.82 -5.06 11.06
N GLY A 154 -1.81 -5.94 11.27
CA GLY A 154 -3.10 -5.92 10.57
C GLY A 154 -3.21 -6.94 9.44
N GLY A 155 -2.26 -7.86 9.34
CA GLY A 155 -2.24 -8.92 8.31
C GLY A 155 -3.48 -9.81 8.38
N THR A 156 -3.92 -10.21 9.57
CA THR A 156 -5.14 -10.99 9.77
C THR A 156 -6.38 -10.29 9.20
N GLN A 157 -6.47 -8.98 9.37
CA GLN A 157 -7.62 -8.18 8.97
C GLN A 157 -7.60 -7.85 7.48
N ARG A 158 -6.43 -7.45 6.96
CA ARG A 158 -6.30 -7.04 5.55
C ARG A 158 -6.30 -8.22 4.60
N LEU A 159 -5.55 -9.29 4.93
CA LEU A 159 -5.50 -10.46 4.06
C LEU A 159 -6.87 -11.15 3.96
N SER A 160 -7.61 -11.29 5.07
CA SER A 160 -8.94 -11.90 5.07
C SER A 160 -9.98 -11.09 4.28
N ARG A 161 -9.88 -9.76 4.28
CA ARG A 161 -10.73 -8.90 3.45
C ARG A 161 -10.36 -8.99 1.96
N LEU A 162 -9.08 -9.25 1.65
CA LEU A 162 -8.58 -9.30 0.29
C LEU A 162 -8.90 -10.62 -0.42
N ILE A 163 -8.59 -11.76 0.21
CA ILE A 163 -8.70 -13.09 -0.43
C ILE A 163 -9.79 -14.00 0.17
N GLY A 164 -10.54 -13.47 1.12
CA GLY A 164 -11.56 -14.21 1.87
C GLY A 164 -11.01 -14.93 3.11
N SER A 165 -11.85 -15.05 4.13
CA SER A 165 -11.45 -15.50 5.46
C SER A 165 -10.88 -16.93 5.47
N SER A 166 -11.45 -17.86 4.70
CA SER A 166 -10.99 -19.25 4.69
C SER A 166 -9.57 -19.41 4.15
N ARG A 167 -9.26 -18.75 3.02
CA ARG A 167 -7.91 -18.80 2.43
C ARG A 167 -6.88 -18.10 3.32
N ALA A 168 -7.25 -16.93 3.86
CA ALA A 168 -6.35 -16.20 4.77
C ALA A 168 -6.06 -17.01 6.03
N LEU A 169 -7.09 -17.65 6.61
CA LEU A 169 -6.95 -18.50 7.79
C LEU A 169 -5.99 -19.66 7.53
N ASP A 170 -6.15 -20.35 6.40
CA ASP A 170 -5.31 -21.49 6.02
C ASP A 170 -3.83 -21.08 5.90
N LEU A 171 -3.55 -20.00 5.13
CA LEU A 171 -2.19 -19.49 4.96
C LEU A 171 -1.54 -19.07 6.29
N ILE A 172 -2.28 -18.34 7.14
CA ILE A 172 -1.75 -17.82 8.41
C ILE A 172 -1.52 -18.94 9.42
N LEU A 173 -2.48 -19.86 9.58
CA LEU A 173 -2.35 -20.96 10.55
C LEU A 173 -1.19 -21.90 10.23
N HIS A 174 -0.94 -22.13 8.94
CA HIS A 174 0.18 -22.96 8.48
C HIS A 174 1.50 -22.17 8.30
N ALA A 175 1.53 -20.87 8.65
CA ALA A 175 2.70 -20.00 8.42
C ALA A 175 3.21 -20.08 6.98
N GLN A 176 2.30 -20.25 6.01
CA GLN A 176 2.63 -20.51 4.64
C GLN A 176 3.12 -19.26 3.93
N LEU A 177 4.30 -19.37 3.30
CA LEU A 177 4.78 -18.39 2.34
C LEU A 177 4.47 -18.90 0.93
N VAL A 178 4.04 -18.01 0.06
CA VAL A 178 3.68 -18.32 -1.32
C VAL A 178 4.61 -17.63 -2.31
N SER A 179 4.77 -18.23 -3.49
CA SER A 179 5.52 -17.63 -4.60
C SER A 179 4.80 -16.41 -5.18
N PRO A 180 5.49 -15.54 -5.96
CA PRO A 180 4.85 -14.41 -6.64
C PRO A 180 3.69 -14.84 -7.54
N LYS A 181 3.82 -15.97 -8.24
CA LYS A 181 2.77 -16.53 -9.10
C LYS A 181 1.54 -16.95 -8.29
N GLU A 182 1.73 -17.68 -7.19
CA GLU A 182 0.64 -18.07 -6.29
C GLU A 182 -0.03 -16.85 -5.65
N ALA A 183 0.75 -15.84 -5.24
CA ALA A 183 0.22 -14.58 -4.71
C ALA A 183 -0.65 -13.85 -5.73
N PHE A 184 -0.28 -13.87 -7.01
CA PHE A 184 -1.07 -13.33 -8.10
C PHE A 184 -2.36 -14.14 -8.31
N ASP A 185 -2.27 -15.45 -8.37
CA ASP A 185 -3.43 -16.34 -8.57
C ASP A 185 -4.44 -16.28 -7.40
N LEU A 186 -3.94 -16.02 -6.19
CA LEU A 186 -4.77 -15.80 -4.99
C LEU A 186 -5.38 -14.40 -4.90
N GLY A 187 -4.92 -13.45 -5.72
CA GLY A 187 -5.32 -12.05 -5.66
C GLY A 187 -4.65 -11.25 -4.53
N ILE A 188 -3.55 -11.74 -3.97
CA ILE A 188 -2.75 -11.00 -2.98
C ILE A 188 -2.04 -9.82 -3.65
N ILE A 189 -1.59 -9.98 -4.89
CA ILE A 189 -0.97 -8.93 -5.70
C ILE A 189 -1.79 -8.64 -6.97
N ASN A 190 -1.72 -7.40 -7.47
CA ASN A 190 -2.48 -6.92 -8.61
C ASN A 190 -1.77 -7.16 -9.94
N LYS A 191 -0.43 -7.12 -9.94
CA LYS A 191 0.38 -7.28 -11.15
C LYS A 191 1.64 -8.07 -10.85
N LEU A 192 1.95 -9.05 -11.70
CA LEU A 192 3.19 -9.81 -11.69
C LEU A 192 4.03 -9.36 -12.90
N VAL A 193 5.30 -9.04 -12.69
CA VAL A 193 6.19 -8.52 -13.73
C VAL A 193 7.55 -9.22 -13.67
N SER A 194 8.25 -9.30 -14.80
CA SER A 194 9.58 -9.89 -14.84
C SER A 194 10.53 -9.19 -13.87
N GLU A 195 11.32 -9.96 -13.11
CA GLU A 195 12.36 -9.45 -12.22
C GLU A 195 13.32 -8.51 -12.95
N ALA A 196 13.73 -8.88 -14.17
CA ALA A 196 14.68 -8.10 -14.97
C ALA A 196 14.15 -6.71 -15.38
N SER A 197 12.85 -6.55 -15.54
CA SER A 197 12.21 -5.27 -15.90
C SER A 197 11.51 -4.58 -14.74
N PHE A 198 11.55 -5.13 -13.53
CA PHE A 198 10.75 -4.70 -12.40
C PHE A 198 10.79 -3.18 -12.15
N LYS A 199 11.99 -2.60 -12.09
CA LYS A 199 12.14 -1.16 -11.84
C LYS A 199 11.44 -0.32 -12.90
N GLN A 200 11.63 -0.67 -14.18
CA GLN A 200 11.00 0.05 -15.29
C GLN A 200 9.48 -0.12 -15.29
N GLU A 201 9.00 -1.32 -14.98
CA GLU A 201 7.56 -1.62 -14.86
C GLU A 201 6.91 -0.86 -13.71
N LEU A 202 7.59 -0.73 -12.56
CA LEU A 202 7.10 0.06 -11.43
C LEU A 202 6.99 1.54 -11.79
N ILE A 203 8.02 2.10 -12.44
CA ILE A 203 8.02 3.49 -12.90
C ILE A 203 6.86 3.71 -13.88
N SER A 204 6.76 2.87 -14.92
CA SER A 204 5.69 2.96 -15.91
C SER A 204 4.29 2.84 -15.30
N TYR A 205 4.14 1.98 -14.27
CA TYR A 205 2.88 1.83 -13.54
C TYR A 205 2.51 3.08 -12.76
N CYS A 206 3.48 3.73 -12.12
CA CYS A 206 3.28 4.99 -11.42
C CYS A 206 2.94 6.13 -12.41
N GLU A 207 3.64 6.19 -13.54
CA GLU A 207 3.39 7.16 -14.60
C GLU A 207 1.98 7.01 -15.17
N ASP A 208 1.55 5.78 -15.52
CA ASP A 208 0.21 5.53 -16.05
C ASP A 208 -0.87 5.98 -15.04
N LEU A 209 -0.76 5.59 -13.77
CA LEU A 209 -1.70 6.02 -12.73
C LEU A 209 -1.69 7.53 -12.52
N SER A 210 -0.50 8.15 -12.51
CA SER A 210 -0.37 9.61 -12.28
C SER A 210 -0.90 10.45 -13.44
N ASN A 211 -1.03 9.85 -14.61
CA ASN A 211 -1.61 10.46 -15.81
C ASN A 211 -3.13 10.22 -15.93
N ARG A 212 -3.80 9.68 -14.91
CA ARG A 212 -5.26 9.52 -14.85
C ARG A 212 -5.92 10.71 -14.16
N ALA A 213 -7.24 10.81 -14.27
CA ALA A 213 -8.04 11.85 -13.64
C ALA A 213 -7.91 11.86 -12.11
N PRO A 214 -7.22 12.83 -11.49
CA PRO A 214 -6.86 12.75 -10.08
C PRO A 214 -8.07 12.74 -9.15
N ILE A 215 -9.04 13.61 -9.39
CA ILE A 215 -10.28 13.69 -8.58
C ILE A 215 -11.04 12.36 -8.64
N ALA A 216 -11.14 11.74 -9.82
CA ALA A 216 -11.80 10.44 -9.96
C ALA A 216 -11.06 9.32 -9.20
N LEU A 217 -9.72 9.26 -9.32
CA LEU A 217 -8.92 8.27 -8.60
C LEU A 217 -9.07 8.40 -7.08
N GLN A 218 -9.00 9.62 -6.55
CA GLN A 218 -9.20 9.91 -5.13
C GLN A 218 -10.58 9.45 -4.65
N GLN A 219 -11.64 9.82 -5.39
CA GLN A 219 -12.99 9.42 -5.01
C GLN A 219 -13.17 7.88 -5.06
N VAL A 220 -12.67 7.21 -6.10
CA VAL A 220 -12.74 5.74 -6.21
C VAL A 220 -12.01 5.06 -5.05
N LYS A 221 -10.78 5.48 -4.72
CA LYS A 221 -10.05 4.96 -3.55
C LYS A 221 -10.85 5.13 -2.27
N LYS A 222 -11.33 6.34 -2.01
CA LYS A 222 -12.07 6.70 -0.81
C LYS A 222 -13.34 5.88 -0.63
N ILE A 223 -14.18 5.79 -1.66
CA ILE A 223 -15.46 5.08 -1.55
C ILE A 223 -15.27 3.56 -1.44
N ILE A 224 -14.27 2.98 -2.10
CA ILE A 224 -13.97 1.55 -1.95
C ILE A 224 -13.58 1.25 -0.50
N HIS A 225 -12.66 2.02 0.08
CA HIS A 225 -12.25 1.79 1.47
C HIS A 225 -13.38 2.04 2.47
N GLN A 226 -14.17 3.08 2.29
CA GLN A 226 -15.30 3.39 3.19
C GLN A 226 -16.45 2.38 3.03
N GLY A 227 -16.76 1.99 1.81
CA GLY A 227 -17.89 1.10 1.51
C GLY A 227 -17.72 -0.30 2.10
N LEU A 228 -16.49 -0.78 2.25
CA LEU A 228 -16.21 -2.07 2.89
C LEU A 228 -16.59 -2.13 4.38
N GLU A 229 -16.76 -0.99 5.03
CA GLU A 229 -17.14 -0.87 6.45
C GLU A 229 -18.64 -0.55 6.66
N MET A 230 -19.45 -0.52 5.57
CA MET A 230 -20.84 -0.10 5.56
C MET A 230 -21.74 -1.17 4.97
N THR A 231 -23.06 -1.03 5.18
CA THR A 231 -24.04 -1.77 4.39
C THR A 231 -24.01 -1.34 2.93
N LEU A 232 -24.47 -2.18 2.01
CA LEU A 232 -24.51 -1.82 0.58
C LEU A 232 -25.33 -0.54 0.34
N GLU A 233 -26.47 -0.38 1.02
CA GLU A 233 -27.33 0.80 0.85
C GLU A 233 -26.64 2.08 1.32
N GLU A 234 -25.97 2.06 2.47
CA GLU A 234 -25.17 3.19 2.96
C GLU A 234 -24.00 3.51 2.02
N SER A 235 -23.29 2.51 1.52
CA SER A 235 -22.16 2.69 0.61
C SER A 235 -22.58 3.29 -0.73
N LEU A 236 -23.75 2.93 -1.27
CA LEU A 236 -24.30 3.52 -2.49
C LEU A 236 -24.65 5.02 -2.31
N LEU A 237 -25.08 5.44 -1.12
CA LEU A 237 -25.29 6.85 -0.83
C LEU A 237 -23.97 7.64 -0.79
N VAL A 238 -22.89 7.03 -0.28
CA VAL A 238 -21.54 7.62 -0.32
C VAL A 238 -21.03 7.70 -1.75
N GLU A 239 -21.26 6.64 -2.56
CA GLU A 239 -20.90 6.61 -3.98
C GLU A 239 -21.59 7.73 -4.77
N GLN A 240 -22.91 7.97 -4.58
CA GLN A 240 -23.60 9.06 -5.22
C GLN A 240 -22.96 10.43 -4.92
N LYS A 241 -22.60 10.69 -3.65
CA LYS A 241 -21.92 11.94 -3.27
C LYS A 241 -20.56 12.08 -3.93
N ALA A 242 -19.79 10.99 -3.98
CA ALA A 242 -18.48 10.97 -4.64
C ALA A 242 -18.60 11.15 -6.16
N PHE A 243 -19.64 10.57 -6.77
CA PHE A 243 -19.96 10.78 -8.18
C PHE A 243 -20.29 12.26 -8.46
N ASP A 244 -21.08 12.91 -7.62
CA ASP A 244 -21.37 14.34 -7.75
C ASP A 244 -20.08 15.19 -7.66
N VAL A 245 -19.12 14.83 -6.81
CA VAL A 245 -17.82 15.51 -6.74
C VAL A 245 -17.09 15.39 -8.08
N THR A 246 -17.04 14.20 -8.69
CA THR A 246 -16.41 14.02 -9.99
C THR A 246 -17.15 14.76 -11.11
N MET A 247 -18.48 14.73 -11.11
CA MET A 247 -19.31 15.39 -12.11
C MET A 247 -19.22 16.92 -12.07
N ASN A 248 -18.87 17.48 -10.92
CA ASN A 248 -18.68 18.93 -10.76
C ASN A 248 -17.25 19.39 -11.12
N SER A 249 -16.35 18.48 -11.53
CA SER A 249 -15.00 18.82 -11.94
C SER A 249 -14.95 19.36 -13.37
N LYS A 250 -14.08 20.33 -13.61
CA LYS A 250 -13.82 20.84 -14.97
C LYS A 250 -13.20 19.76 -15.85
N ASP A 251 -12.35 18.92 -15.26
CA ASP A 251 -11.69 17.79 -15.95
C ASP A 251 -12.72 16.82 -16.52
N ALA A 252 -13.72 16.41 -15.74
CA ALA A 252 -14.77 15.51 -16.20
C ALA A 252 -15.58 16.13 -17.36
N ALA A 253 -15.97 17.40 -17.22
CA ALA A 253 -16.71 18.09 -18.27
C ALA A 253 -15.92 18.18 -19.59
N ARG A 254 -14.63 18.52 -19.52
CA ARG A 254 -13.73 18.62 -20.69
C ARG A 254 -13.50 17.24 -21.34
N ALA A 255 -13.20 16.22 -20.54
CA ALA A 255 -12.92 14.88 -21.03
C ALA A 255 -14.14 14.23 -21.69
N MET A 256 -15.32 14.31 -21.07
CA MET A 256 -16.57 13.81 -21.66
C MET A 256 -16.92 14.54 -22.96
N ARG A 257 -16.70 15.86 -23.03
CA ARG A 257 -16.93 16.62 -24.24
C ARG A 257 -15.93 16.24 -25.36
N ALA A 258 -14.65 16.02 -25.01
CA ALA A 258 -13.66 15.56 -25.94
C ALA A 258 -14.02 14.18 -26.52
N LEU A 259 -14.44 13.23 -25.68
CA LEU A 259 -14.88 11.91 -26.11
C LEU A 259 -16.05 11.97 -27.10
N LEU A 260 -17.05 12.81 -26.83
CA LEU A 260 -18.21 12.98 -27.73
C LEU A 260 -17.82 13.59 -29.10
N ASN A 261 -16.79 14.42 -29.14
CA ASN A 261 -16.37 15.08 -30.37
C ASN A 261 -15.51 14.18 -31.28
N THR A 262 -14.82 13.19 -30.72
CA THR A 262 -13.97 12.27 -31.50
C THR A 262 -14.77 11.14 -32.15
N GLN A 263 -16.02 10.87 -31.75
CA GLN A 263 -16.82 9.69 -32.15
C GLN A 263 -16.10 8.35 -31.91
N GLU A 264 -15.10 8.33 -31.06
CA GLU A 264 -14.15 7.23 -30.90
C GLU A 264 -14.17 6.61 -29.51
N ASN A 265 -13.39 5.55 -29.35
CA ASN A 265 -13.38 4.72 -28.16
C ASN A 265 -12.83 5.46 -26.95
N ILE A 266 -13.21 5.01 -25.76
CA ILE A 266 -12.72 5.49 -24.44
C ILE A 266 -11.18 5.50 -24.38
N GLU A 267 -10.50 4.65 -25.14
CA GLU A 267 -9.04 4.55 -25.23
C GLU A 267 -8.38 5.85 -25.73
N ASP A 268 -9.08 6.65 -26.54
CA ASP A 268 -8.55 7.89 -27.11
C ASP A 268 -8.49 9.06 -26.10
N VAL A 269 -9.01 8.86 -24.90
CA VAL A 269 -8.90 9.84 -23.79
C VAL A 269 -7.61 9.62 -22.98
N SER A 270 -6.80 8.61 -23.30
CA SER A 270 -5.55 8.29 -22.60
C SER A 270 -4.50 9.42 -22.65
N GLU A 271 -4.53 10.27 -23.68
CA GLU A 271 -3.65 11.42 -23.84
C GLU A 271 -4.23 12.73 -23.25
N PHE A 272 -5.38 12.65 -22.59
CA PHE A 272 -6.03 13.83 -22.02
C PHE A 272 -5.22 14.41 -20.87
N LYS A 273 -4.96 15.73 -20.92
CA LYS A 273 -4.23 16.42 -19.86
C LYS A 273 -5.18 16.76 -18.71
N TRP A 274 -5.01 16.10 -17.58
CA TRP A 274 -5.76 16.33 -16.35
C TRP A 274 -5.17 17.47 -15.53
N GLU A 275 -5.98 18.40 -15.08
CA GLU A 275 -5.57 19.58 -14.31
C GLU A 275 -5.89 19.43 -12.81
N GLY A 276 -6.80 18.51 -12.44
CA GLY A 276 -7.22 18.30 -11.05
C GLY A 276 -8.20 19.35 -10.56
N GLU A 277 -8.97 19.95 -11.46
CA GLU A 277 -9.92 21.03 -11.17
C GLU A 277 -11.38 20.61 -11.40
#